data_03df4dcf2fc8241c0d28eb4f4d4cd49a
#
_entry.id   03df4dcf2fc8241c0d28eb4f4d4cd49a
#
_cell.length_a   1.000
_cell.length_b   1.000
_cell.length_c   1.000
_cell.angle_alpha   90.00
_cell.angle_beta   90.00
_cell.angle_gamma   90.00
#
_symmetry.space_group_name_H-M   'P 1'
#
loop_
_entity.id
_entity.type
_entity.pdbx_description
1 polymer ?
#
loop_
_entity_poly.entity_id
_entity_poly.type
_entity_poly.pdbx_seq_one_letter_code
_entity_poly.pdbx_strand_id
1 'polypeptide(L)'
;MTTQENRWEEERKKAEFFENVEGYLTEGLDLDSVAVCWLREMYSKKKYGYQTVIREYGKNREQAEKLLKAVGRAILLLGDIQEKEEEYPLAVFAAEVSGNPHYFDYGTTAGQLLVHGLCYIARKEYPDNANQWRTLLLSNRIVPDNISSIVHIYGLRLQISGVWHPAYDVFCSRREPCAVTMENLQELTAVQPTGSKVYIVENEMVFSYLMKSLEQRNVTLLCTSGQLRSAAVKLLPFLLDSGAEIYYSGDIDAD
;
A
#
# COMPACT_ATOMS: atom_id res chain seq x y z
N MET A 1 -20.09 36.84 -25.16
CA MET A 1 -20.01 35.37 -25.15
C MET A 1 -21.22 34.81 -24.43
N THR A 2 -21.96 33.92 -25.04
CA THR A 2 -23.11 33.26 -24.41
C THR A 2 -22.64 32.24 -23.41
N THR A 3 -23.45 31.86 -22.44
CA THR A 3 -23.14 30.82 -21.45
C THR A 3 -22.77 29.48 -22.11
N GLN A 4 -23.27 29.24 -23.32
CA GLN A 4 -23.05 28.03 -24.11
C GLN A 4 -21.67 28.07 -24.80
N GLU A 5 -21.24 29.20 -25.32
CA GLU A 5 -19.90 29.40 -25.91
C GLU A 5 -18.81 29.24 -24.85
N ASN A 6 -18.99 29.73 -23.62
CA ASN A 6 -18.08 29.55 -22.51
C ASN A 6 -17.93 28.07 -22.11
N ARG A 7 -19.02 27.30 -22.14
CA ARG A 7 -18.97 25.84 -21.88
C ARG A 7 -18.15 25.08 -22.93
N TRP A 8 -18.35 25.37 -24.19
CA TRP A 8 -17.61 24.75 -25.29
C TRP A 8 -16.13 25.07 -25.23
N GLU A 9 -15.77 26.29 -24.87
CA GLU A 9 -14.38 26.69 -24.73
C GLU A 9 -13.70 26.01 -23.54
N GLU A 10 -14.37 25.85 -22.41
CA GLU A 10 -13.89 25.16 -21.24
C GLU A 10 -13.68 23.65 -21.51
N GLU A 11 -14.60 23.00 -22.20
CA GLU A 11 -14.44 21.58 -22.58
C GLU A 11 -13.29 21.39 -23.58
N ARG A 12 -13.11 22.31 -24.52
CA ARG A 12 -11.97 22.29 -25.45
C ARG A 12 -10.64 22.43 -24.69
N LYS A 13 -10.55 23.37 -23.74
CA LYS A 13 -9.33 23.56 -22.92
C LYS A 13 -9.00 22.33 -22.07
N LYS A 14 -10.01 21.63 -21.56
CA LYS A 14 -9.83 20.38 -20.84
C LYS A 14 -9.35 19.25 -21.77
N ALA A 15 -9.93 19.12 -22.95
CA ALA A 15 -9.50 18.14 -23.95
C ALA A 15 -8.01 18.36 -24.29
N GLU A 16 -7.64 19.59 -24.64
CA GLU A 16 -6.25 19.98 -24.91
C GLU A 16 -5.31 19.68 -23.73
N PHE A 17 -5.75 19.90 -22.49
CA PHE A 17 -4.99 19.56 -21.30
C PHE A 17 -4.70 18.05 -21.19
N PHE A 18 -5.69 17.20 -21.39
CA PHE A 18 -5.51 15.74 -21.36
C PHE A 18 -4.69 15.24 -22.56
N GLU A 19 -4.86 15.80 -23.75
CA GLU A 19 -4.05 15.51 -24.94
C GLU A 19 -2.58 15.85 -24.73
N ASN A 20 -2.25 16.98 -24.11
CA ASN A 20 -0.88 17.36 -23.78
C ASN A 20 -0.21 16.38 -22.81
N VAL A 21 -0.95 15.90 -21.80
CA VAL A 21 -0.43 14.89 -20.88
C VAL A 21 -0.28 13.55 -21.56
N GLU A 22 -1.22 13.16 -22.40
CA GLU A 22 -1.12 11.93 -23.20
C GLU A 22 0.10 11.96 -24.12
N GLY A 23 0.30 13.07 -24.85
CA GLY A 23 1.48 13.27 -25.70
C GLY A 23 2.78 13.13 -24.93
N TYR A 24 2.87 13.67 -23.71
CA TYR A 24 4.04 13.50 -22.83
C TYR A 24 4.25 12.03 -22.42
N LEU A 25 3.19 11.30 -22.08
CA LEU A 25 3.29 9.89 -21.64
C LEU A 25 3.58 8.93 -22.79
N THR A 26 3.33 9.36 -24.03
CA THR A 26 3.63 8.57 -25.25
C THR A 26 5.00 8.87 -25.85
N GLU A 27 5.74 9.86 -25.33
CA GLU A 27 7.09 10.21 -25.81
C GLU A 27 8.06 9.04 -25.62
N GLY A 28 8.31 8.27 -26.71
CA GLY A 28 9.22 7.12 -26.70
C GLY A 28 8.64 5.82 -26.12
N LEU A 29 7.33 5.75 -25.88
CA LEU A 29 6.63 4.60 -25.29
C LEU A 29 5.49 4.09 -26.17
N ASP A 30 4.99 2.89 -25.85
CA ASP A 30 3.83 2.30 -26.52
C ASP A 30 2.57 3.16 -26.27
N LEU A 31 1.84 3.44 -27.36
CA LEU A 31 0.55 4.15 -27.35
C LEU A 31 -0.53 3.44 -26.52
N ASP A 32 -0.35 2.15 -26.25
CA ASP A 32 -1.27 1.31 -25.47
C ASP A 32 -0.74 0.99 -24.07
N SER A 33 0.26 1.78 -23.58
CA SER A 33 0.75 1.61 -22.21
C SER A 33 -0.37 1.78 -21.19
N VAL A 34 -0.26 1.09 -20.06
CA VAL A 34 -1.27 1.11 -18.99
C VAL A 34 -1.57 2.52 -18.48
N ALA A 35 -0.57 3.41 -18.45
CA ALA A 35 -0.74 4.79 -18.03
C ALA A 35 -1.57 5.60 -19.05
N VAL A 36 -1.34 5.40 -20.33
CA VAL A 36 -2.13 6.03 -21.41
C VAL A 36 -3.56 5.52 -21.40
N CYS A 37 -3.77 4.22 -21.29
CA CYS A 37 -5.10 3.62 -21.16
C CYS A 37 -5.86 4.16 -19.94
N TRP A 38 -5.20 4.26 -18.79
CA TRP A 38 -5.77 4.87 -17.58
C TRP A 38 -6.18 6.34 -17.81
N LEU A 39 -5.32 7.15 -18.43
CA LEU A 39 -5.58 8.55 -18.72
C LEU A 39 -6.79 8.72 -19.65
N ARG A 40 -6.85 7.93 -20.74
CA ARG A 40 -7.97 7.94 -21.70
C ARG A 40 -9.29 7.53 -21.03
N GLU A 41 -9.29 6.48 -20.20
CA GLU A 41 -10.48 6.08 -19.45
C GLU A 41 -10.87 7.10 -18.37
N MET A 42 -9.91 7.71 -17.69
CA MET A 42 -10.18 8.80 -16.76
C MET A 42 -10.94 9.91 -17.44
N TYR A 43 -10.48 10.39 -18.59
CA TYR A 43 -11.11 11.51 -19.29
C TYR A 43 -12.46 11.11 -19.89
N SER A 44 -12.56 9.97 -20.58
CA SER A 44 -13.78 9.56 -21.27
C SER A 44 -14.91 9.14 -20.34
N LYS A 45 -14.59 8.37 -19.28
CA LYS A 45 -15.58 7.86 -18.31
C LYS A 45 -15.80 8.76 -17.09
N LYS A 46 -15.01 9.85 -16.94
CA LYS A 46 -15.02 10.75 -15.78
C LYS A 46 -14.84 10.01 -14.43
N LYS A 47 -13.99 8.95 -14.43
CA LYS A 47 -13.69 8.07 -13.29
C LYS A 47 -12.20 8.10 -12.97
N TYR A 48 -11.75 7.23 -12.09
CA TYR A 48 -10.34 6.93 -11.80
C TYR A 48 -9.47 8.17 -11.47
N GLY A 49 -10.02 9.09 -10.68
CA GLY A 49 -9.32 10.30 -10.26
C GLY A 49 -9.67 11.57 -11.05
N TYR A 50 -10.58 11.50 -12.02
CA TYR A 50 -10.99 12.65 -12.84
C TYR A 50 -11.36 13.87 -11.99
N GLN A 51 -12.20 13.71 -10.96
CA GLN A 51 -12.64 14.81 -10.11
C GLN A 51 -11.47 15.46 -9.36
N THR A 52 -10.51 14.66 -8.91
CA THR A 52 -9.29 15.14 -8.26
C THR A 52 -8.48 16.00 -9.24
N VAL A 53 -8.27 15.52 -10.47
CA VAL A 53 -7.54 16.26 -11.51
C VAL A 53 -8.25 17.57 -11.87
N ILE A 54 -9.57 17.55 -12.09
CA ILE A 54 -10.33 18.76 -12.45
C ILE A 54 -10.36 19.78 -11.32
N ARG A 55 -10.41 19.34 -10.07
CA ARG A 55 -10.29 20.25 -8.92
C ARG A 55 -8.93 20.94 -8.89
N GLU A 56 -7.84 20.23 -9.13
CA GLU A 56 -6.50 20.84 -9.19
C GLU A 56 -6.32 21.70 -10.44
N TYR A 57 -6.85 21.27 -11.59
CA TYR A 57 -6.89 22.06 -12.82
C TYR A 57 -7.58 23.42 -12.62
N GLY A 58 -8.70 23.45 -11.88
CA GLY A 58 -9.41 24.70 -11.55
C GLY A 58 -8.63 25.63 -10.62
N LYS A 59 -7.69 25.11 -9.81
CA LYS A 59 -6.80 25.91 -8.96
C LYS A 59 -5.59 26.43 -9.73
N ASN A 60 -4.91 25.55 -10.44
CA ASN A 60 -3.70 25.85 -11.21
C ASN A 60 -3.46 24.80 -12.29
N ARG A 61 -3.65 25.18 -13.57
CA ARG A 61 -3.52 24.28 -14.72
C ARG A 61 -2.12 23.64 -14.81
N GLU A 62 -1.06 24.43 -14.62
CA GLU A 62 0.32 23.97 -14.74
C GLU A 62 0.67 22.93 -13.64
N GLN A 63 0.23 23.18 -12.42
CA GLN A 63 0.41 22.24 -11.32
C GLN A 63 -0.39 20.95 -11.52
N ALA A 64 -1.62 21.04 -12.02
CA ALA A 64 -2.42 19.88 -12.36
C ALA A 64 -1.77 19.03 -13.47
N GLU A 65 -1.16 19.69 -14.47
CA GLU A 65 -0.43 19.01 -15.52
C GLU A 65 0.81 18.27 -14.99
N LYS A 66 1.62 18.95 -14.16
CA LYS A 66 2.77 18.33 -13.49
C LYS A 66 2.36 17.14 -12.62
N LEU A 67 1.28 17.28 -11.86
CA LEU A 67 0.71 16.21 -11.03
C LEU A 67 0.32 15.00 -11.89
N LEU A 68 -0.44 15.21 -12.95
CA LEU A 68 -0.94 14.13 -13.78
C LEU A 68 0.18 13.43 -14.55
N LYS A 69 1.19 14.17 -15.04
CA LYS A 69 2.40 13.64 -15.66
C LYS A 69 3.21 12.79 -14.67
N ALA A 70 3.39 13.27 -13.44
CA ALA A 70 4.12 12.54 -12.41
C ALA A 70 3.43 11.22 -12.05
N VAL A 71 2.11 11.23 -11.85
CA VAL A 71 1.36 9.99 -11.57
C VAL A 71 1.36 9.04 -12.77
N GLY A 72 1.24 9.56 -13.99
CA GLY A 72 1.37 8.75 -15.22
C GLY A 72 2.74 8.03 -15.30
N ARG A 73 3.83 8.75 -15.01
CA ARG A 73 5.18 8.15 -14.91
C ARG A 73 5.26 7.09 -13.81
N ALA A 74 4.65 7.35 -12.66
CA ALA A 74 4.59 6.38 -11.57
C ALA A 74 3.91 5.08 -12.02
N ILE A 75 2.80 5.17 -12.75
CA ILE A 75 2.08 4.00 -13.29
C ILE A 75 2.93 3.24 -14.29
N LEU A 76 3.72 3.91 -15.13
CA LEU A 76 4.67 3.26 -16.04
C LEU A 76 5.77 2.52 -15.28
N LEU A 77 6.38 3.16 -14.29
CA LEU A 77 7.43 2.55 -13.47
C LEU A 77 6.93 1.31 -12.70
N LEU A 78 5.65 1.28 -12.33
CA LEU A 78 5.04 0.10 -11.71
C LEU A 78 5.06 -1.14 -12.59
N GLY A 79 4.96 -1.00 -13.91
CA GLY A 79 5.10 -2.11 -14.85
C GLY A 79 6.47 -2.77 -14.71
N ASP A 80 7.54 -1.97 -14.69
CA ASP A 80 8.93 -2.45 -14.55
C ASP A 80 9.17 -3.14 -13.20
N ILE A 81 8.61 -2.59 -12.11
CA ILE A 81 8.71 -3.15 -10.76
C ILE A 81 8.01 -4.52 -10.67
N GLN A 82 6.83 -4.63 -11.29
CA GLN A 82 6.08 -5.89 -11.31
C GLN A 82 6.79 -6.98 -12.10
N GLU A 83 7.43 -6.64 -13.21
CA GLU A 83 8.21 -7.58 -14.02
C GLU A 83 9.45 -8.11 -13.28
N LYS A 84 10.12 -7.27 -12.50
CA LYS A 84 11.30 -7.67 -11.71
C LYS A 84 10.98 -8.42 -10.44
N GLU A 85 9.73 -8.46 -10.04
CA GLU A 85 9.27 -9.05 -8.77
C GLU A 85 9.89 -8.44 -7.49
N GLU A 86 10.42 -7.23 -7.57
CA GLU A 86 11.04 -6.51 -6.44
C GLU A 86 10.01 -5.72 -5.63
N GLU A 87 10.21 -5.64 -4.31
CA GLU A 87 9.46 -4.71 -3.46
C GLU A 87 10.15 -3.33 -3.48
N TYR A 88 9.38 -2.26 -3.62
CA TYR A 88 9.90 -0.89 -3.75
C TYR A 88 9.38 0.02 -2.63
N PRO A 89 10.25 0.61 -1.79
CA PRO A 89 9.80 1.51 -0.74
C PRO A 89 9.10 2.74 -1.32
N LEU A 90 7.92 3.10 -0.78
CA LEU A 90 7.10 4.21 -1.28
C LEU A 90 7.87 5.52 -1.35
N ALA A 91 8.70 5.82 -0.35
CA ALA A 91 9.50 7.05 -0.31
C ALA A 91 10.54 7.11 -1.43
N VAL A 92 11.18 5.97 -1.77
CA VAL A 92 12.13 5.88 -2.89
C VAL A 92 11.41 6.00 -4.21
N PHE A 93 10.30 5.28 -4.38
CA PHE A 93 9.42 5.38 -5.54
C PHE A 93 8.93 6.81 -5.78
N ALA A 94 8.48 7.50 -4.73
CA ALA A 94 8.04 8.88 -4.80
C ALA A 94 9.17 9.85 -5.19
N ALA A 95 10.37 9.65 -4.60
CA ALA A 95 11.54 10.48 -4.90
C ALA A 95 12.02 10.31 -6.35
N GLU A 96 12.02 9.09 -6.88
CA GLU A 96 12.40 8.80 -8.27
C GLU A 96 11.46 9.48 -9.27
N VAL A 97 10.16 9.47 -8.99
CA VAL A 97 9.16 10.06 -9.87
C VAL A 97 9.12 11.59 -9.79
N SER A 98 9.25 12.16 -8.58
CA SER A 98 8.95 13.57 -8.33
C SER A 98 10.09 14.38 -7.70
N GLY A 99 11.16 13.73 -7.23
CA GLY A 99 12.20 14.33 -6.40
C GLY A 99 11.81 14.56 -4.94
N ASN A 100 10.57 14.20 -4.54
CA ASN A 100 10.07 14.37 -3.19
C ASN A 100 9.63 13.02 -2.60
N PRO A 101 10.29 12.51 -1.53
CA PRO A 101 9.96 11.21 -0.93
C PRO A 101 8.57 11.14 -0.30
N HIS A 102 7.94 12.30 -0.01
CA HIS A 102 6.60 12.42 0.57
C HIS A 102 5.50 12.68 -0.47
N TYR A 103 5.83 12.63 -1.75
CA TYR A 103 4.90 13.02 -2.82
C TYR A 103 3.65 12.14 -2.86
N PHE A 104 3.80 10.85 -2.61
CA PHE A 104 2.71 9.86 -2.63
C PHE A 104 2.22 9.42 -1.24
N ASP A 105 2.54 10.16 -0.18
CA ASP A 105 2.08 9.85 1.17
C ASP A 105 0.54 9.81 1.25
N TYR A 106 0.04 9.02 2.21
CA TYR A 106 -1.40 8.95 2.49
C TYR A 106 -1.98 10.34 2.75
N GLY A 107 -3.09 10.66 2.05
CA GLY A 107 -3.76 11.96 2.17
C GLY A 107 -3.24 13.05 1.24
N THR A 108 -2.07 12.89 0.58
CA THR A 108 -1.64 13.85 -0.46
C THR A 108 -2.48 13.72 -1.72
N THR A 109 -2.64 14.81 -2.48
CA THR A 109 -3.37 14.77 -3.76
C THR A 109 -2.73 13.79 -4.76
N ALA A 110 -1.39 13.74 -4.79
CA ALA A 110 -0.65 12.82 -5.64
C ALA A 110 -0.84 11.36 -5.21
N GLY A 111 -0.79 11.09 -3.88
CA GLY A 111 -1.05 9.75 -3.33
C GLY A 111 -2.47 9.28 -3.63
N GLN A 112 -3.47 10.16 -3.48
CA GLN A 112 -4.86 9.85 -3.86
C GLN A 112 -4.97 9.50 -5.35
N LEU A 113 -4.31 10.28 -6.22
CA LEU A 113 -4.38 10.06 -7.66
C LEU A 113 -3.63 8.79 -8.08
N LEU A 114 -2.48 8.49 -7.45
CA LEU A 114 -1.78 7.22 -7.66
C LEU A 114 -2.68 6.03 -7.32
N VAL A 115 -3.37 6.09 -6.17
CA VAL A 115 -4.32 5.04 -5.76
C VAL A 115 -5.45 4.84 -6.77
N HIS A 116 -5.96 5.92 -7.37
CA HIS A 116 -6.92 5.78 -8.47
C HIS A 116 -6.34 5.03 -9.68
N GLY A 117 -5.06 5.26 -10.00
CA GLY A 117 -4.35 4.51 -11.04
C GLY A 117 -4.19 3.03 -10.69
N LEU A 118 -3.82 2.73 -9.44
CA LEU A 118 -3.72 1.36 -8.93
C LEU A 118 -5.07 0.64 -8.93
N CYS A 119 -6.15 1.32 -8.55
CA CYS A 119 -7.51 0.79 -8.62
C CYS A 119 -7.93 0.46 -10.06
N TYR A 120 -7.54 1.30 -11.02
CA TYR A 120 -7.76 1.04 -12.44
C TYR A 120 -7.05 -0.24 -12.90
N ILE A 121 -5.76 -0.40 -12.55
CA ILE A 121 -4.95 -1.57 -12.91
C ILE A 121 -5.52 -2.84 -12.27
N ALA A 122 -5.79 -2.80 -10.96
CA ALA A 122 -6.25 -3.94 -10.18
C ALA A 122 -7.76 -4.24 -10.35
N ARG A 123 -8.51 -3.38 -11.04
CA ARG A 123 -9.98 -3.42 -11.16
C ARG A 123 -10.67 -3.50 -9.80
N LYS A 124 -10.18 -2.71 -8.85
CA LYS A 124 -10.70 -2.62 -7.48
C LYS A 124 -11.37 -1.26 -7.23
N GLU A 125 -12.22 -1.23 -6.22
CA GLU A 125 -12.77 0.02 -5.71
C GLU A 125 -11.74 0.83 -4.94
N TYR A 126 -12.00 2.14 -4.78
CA TYR A 126 -11.12 3.04 -4.05
C TYR A 126 -11.13 2.67 -2.55
N PRO A 127 -9.97 2.61 -1.88
CA PRO A 127 -9.89 2.24 -0.47
C PRO A 127 -10.57 3.27 0.44
N ASP A 128 -11.38 2.77 1.39
CA ASP A 128 -12.13 3.59 2.34
C ASP A 128 -11.28 4.08 3.52
N ASN A 129 -10.17 3.39 3.80
CA ASN A 129 -9.33 3.67 4.96
C ASN A 129 -7.84 3.40 4.69
N ALA A 130 -6.99 3.83 5.64
CA ALA A 130 -5.54 3.71 5.54
C ALA A 130 -5.05 2.26 5.43
N ASN A 131 -5.77 1.29 6.01
CA ASN A 131 -5.37 -0.12 5.94
C ASN A 131 -5.60 -0.70 4.55
N GLN A 132 -6.74 -0.42 3.94
CA GLN A 132 -7.02 -0.82 2.56
C GLN A 132 -6.06 -0.12 1.58
N TRP A 133 -5.70 1.15 1.84
CA TRP A 133 -4.69 1.88 1.08
C TRP A 133 -3.32 1.18 1.13
N ARG A 134 -2.86 0.80 2.34
CA ARG A 134 -1.59 0.04 2.51
C ARG A 134 -1.65 -1.31 1.78
N THR A 135 -2.74 -2.04 1.94
CA THR A 135 -2.94 -3.34 1.29
C THR A 135 -2.89 -3.21 -0.25
N LEU A 136 -3.48 -2.15 -0.80
CA LEU A 136 -3.44 -1.89 -2.24
C LEU A 136 -2.01 -1.60 -2.72
N LEU A 137 -1.24 -0.78 -2.01
CA LEU A 137 0.16 -0.51 -2.33
C LEU A 137 1.01 -1.79 -2.27
N LEU A 138 0.90 -2.55 -1.18
CA LEU A 138 1.62 -3.81 -1.00
C LEU A 138 1.28 -4.83 -2.10
N SER A 139 0.01 -4.93 -2.51
CA SER A 139 -0.40 -5.82 -3.62
C SER A 139 0.21 -5.40 -4.97
N ASN A 140 0.70 -4.16 -5.07
CA ASN A 140 1.43 -3.64 -6.23
C ASN A 140 2.94 -3.50 -5.95
N ARG A 141 3.47 -4.22 -4.96
CA ARG A 141 4.89 -4.25 -4.56
C ARG A 141 5.46 -2.90 -4.10
N ILE A 142 4.61 -1.95 -3.75
CA ILE A 142 5.02 -0.70 -3.10
C ILE A 142 4.86 -0.85 -1.59
N VAL A 143 5.96 -0.69 -0.86
CA VAL A 143 6.00 -0.80 0.60
C VAL A 143 5.91 0.61 1.20
N PRO A 144 4.77 0.98 1.82
CA PRO A 144 4.58 2.33 2.35
C PRO A 144 5.40 2.62 3.61
N ASP A 145 5.77 1.59 4.35
CA ASP A 145 6.53 1.69 5.59
C ASP A 145 7.35 0.42 5.82
N ASN A 146 8.66 0.55 6.04
CA ASN A 146 9.57 -0.57 6.28
C ASN A 146 9.90 -0.72 7.77
N ILE A 147 10.85 0.07 8.26
CA ILE A 147 11.37 -0.05 9.64
C ILE A 147 10.34 0.45 10.67
N SER A 148 9.55 1.46 10.32
CA SER A 148 8.51 2.02 11.20
C SER A 148 7.28 1.12 11.36
N SER A 149 7.06 0.18 10.45
CA SER A 149 6.02 -0.82 10.59
C SER A 149 6.52 -1.99 11.41
N ILE A 150 6.01 -2.09 12.62
CA ILE A 150 6.44 -3.09 13.61
C ILE A 150 5.24 -3.93 14.02
N VAL A 151 5.47 -5.22 14.21
CA VAL A 151 4.58 -6.15 14.89
C VAL A 151 5.34 -6.86 15.99
N HIS A 152 4.78 -6.93 17.19
CA HIS A 152 5.35 -7.74 18.25
C HIS A 152 4.84 -9.17 18.14
N ILE A 153 5.75 -10.13 18.22
CA ILE A 153 5.41 -11.56 18.13
C ILE A 153 5.87 -12.30 19.39
N TYR A 154 5.13 -13.34 19.74
CA TYR A 154 5.45 -14.28 20.81
C TYR A 154 5.04 -15.69 20.39
N GLY A 155 5.92 -16.67 20.53
CA GLY A 155 5.64 -18.05 20.16
C GLY A 155 5.47 -18.26 18.65
N LEU A 156 6.20 -17.52 17.82
CA LEU A 156 6.18 -17.62 16.37
C LEU A 156 7.60 -17.80 15.82
N ARG A 157 7.80 -18.82 14.99
CA ARG A 157 9.04 -19.01 14.23
C ARG A 157 8.85 -18.45 12.83
N LEU A 158 9.90 -17.86 12.28
CA LEU A 158 9.90 -17.28 10.93
C LEU A 158 10.92 -17.97 10.05
N GLN A 159 10.53 -18.31 8.83
CA GLN A 159 11.42 -18.81 7.79
C GLN A 159 11.71 -17.70 6.80
N ILE A 160 12.97 -17.29 6.72
CA ILE A 160 13.44 -16.21 5.83
C ILE A 160 14.31 -16.84 4.75
N SER A 161 14.08 -16.49 3.49
CA SER A 161 14.81 -17.08 2.34
C SER A 161 14.84 -18.60 2.36
N GLY A 162 13.75 -19.26 2.79
CA GLY A 162 13.65 -20.71 2.86
C GLY A 162 14.34 -21.36 4.06
N VAL A 163 14.94 -20.60 4.98
CA VAL A 163 15.65 -21.11 6.16
C VAL A 163 15.00 -20.61 7.45
N TRP A 164 14.79 -21.49 8.44
CA TRP A 164 14.33 -21.07 9.76
C TRP A 164 15.35 -20.14 10.41
N HIS A 165 14.92 -18.92 10.72
CA HIS A 165 15.81 -17.87 11.21
C HIS A 165 16.16 -18.08 12.68
N PRO A 166 17.45 -18.29 13.03
CA PRO A 166 17.86 -18.72 14.36
C PRO A 166 17.48 -17.75 15.48
N ALA A 167 17.45 -16.44 15.23
CA ALA A 167 17.07 -15.46 16.25
C ALA A 167 15.60 -15.67 16.69
N TYR A 168 14.68 -15.86 15.73
CA TYR A 168 13.26 -16.08 16.05
C TYR A 168 13.02 -17.45 16.69
N ASP A 169 13.81 -18.46 16.32
CA ASP A 169 13.80 -19.76 16.99
C ASP A 169 14.21 -19.66 18.46
N VAL A 170 15.22 -18.83 18.76
CA VAL A 170 15.65 -18.56 20.14
C VAL A 170 14.54 -17.84 20.92
N PHE A 171 13.97 -16.75 20.41
CA PHE A 171 12.87 -16.05 21.06
C PHE A 171 11.68 -16.98 21.31
N CYS A 172 11.31 -17.79 20.32
CA CYS A 172 10.22 -18.75 20.44
C CYS A 172 10.49 -19.81 21.52
N SER A 173 11.70 -20.40 21.55
CA SER A 173 12.10 -21.44 22.51
C SER A 173 12.21 -20.91 23.94
N ARG A 174 12.66 -19.67 24.10
CA ARG A 174 12.79 -18.99 25.40
C ARG A 174 11.48 -18.39 25.89
N ARG A 175 10.45 -18.41 25.06
CA ARG A 175 9.16 -17.74 25.32
C ARG A 175 9.33 -16.24 25.61
N GLU A 176 10.14 -15.59 24.82
CA GLU A 176 10.38 -14.15 24.88
C GLU A 176 9.68 -13.46 23.70
N PRO A 177 9.09 -12.28 23.89
CA PRO A 177 8.56 -11.50 22.78
C PRO A 177 9.70 -10.86 22.00
N CYS A 178 9.48 -10.62 20.71
CA CYS A 178 10.36 -9.77 19.92
C CYS A 178 9.56 -8.86 18.98
N ALA A 179 10.14 -7.73 18.63
CA ALA A 179 9.61 -6.82 17.63
C ALA A 179 10.15 -7.23 16.26
N VAL A 180 9.27 -7.31 15.28
CA VAL A 180 9.61 -7.64 13.90
C VAL A 180 9.15 -6.48 13.03
N THR A 181 10.06 -5.94 12.22
CA THR A 181 9.75 -4.87 11.28
C THR A 181 9.35 -5.43 9.91
N MET A 182 8.75 -4.61 9.08
CA MET A 182 8.48 -4.99 7.68
C MET A 182 9.77 -5.38 6.95
N GLU A 183 10.89 -4.72 7.25
CA GLU A 183 12.20 -5.03 6.70
C GLU A 183 12.66 -6.46 7.02
N ASN A 184 12.40 -6.93 8.25
CA ASN A 184 12.72 -8.30 8.64
C ASN A 184 11.86 -9.36 7.90
N LEU A 185 10.73 -8.94 7.33
CA LEU A 185 9.76 -9.81 6.67
C LEU A 185 9.85 -9.79 5.14
N GLN A 186 10.80 -9.07 4.55
CA GLN A 186 10.88 -8.95 3.09
C GLN A 186 10.97 -10.31 2.40
N GLU A 187 11.85 -11.17 2.88
CA GLU A 187 12.08 -12.51 2.31
C GLU A 187 11.39 -13.63 3.13
N LEU A 188 10.26 -13.29 3.79
CA LEU A 188 9.49 -14.28 4.53
C LEU A 188 8.91 -15.34 3.59
N THR A 189 9.20 -16.61 3.88
CA THR A 189 8.73 -17.75 3.07
C THR A 189 7.73 -18.64 3.81
N ALA A 190 7.82 -18.71 5.15
CA ALA A 190 6.86 -19.46 5.96
C ALA A 190 6.89 -18.99 7.42
N VAL A 191 5.85 -19.34 8.17
CA VAL A 191 5.79 -19.16 9.62
C VAL A 191 5.36 -20.46 10.30
N GLN A 192 5.78 -20.63 11.54
CA GLN A 192 5.35 -21.75 12.37
C GLN A 192 4.88 -21.25 13.73
N PRO A 193 3.57 -21.14 13.95
CA PRO A 193 2.99 -20.84 15.25
C PRO A 193 3.27 -21.95 16.27
N THR A 194 3.38 -21.56 17.54
CA THR A 194 3.37 -22.50 18.65
C THR A 194 1.92 -22.86 18.98
N GLY A 195 1.48 -24.07 18.64
CA GLY A 195 0.09 -24.51 18.75
C GLY A 195 -0.78 -24.10 17.56
N SER A 196 -2.09 -24.39 17.67
CA SER A 196 -3.06 -24.21 16.57
C SER A 196 -3.78 -22.86 16.60
N LYS A 197 -3.55 -22.03 17.62
CA LYS A 197 -4.27 -20.77 17.81
C LYS A 197 -3.31 -19.59 17.84
N VAL A 198 -3.66 -18.56 17.09
CA VAL A 198 -2.97 -17.28 17.03
C VAL A 198 -3.91 -16.18 17.50
N TYR A 199 -3.52 -15.45 18.52
CA TYR A 199 -4.26 -14.31 19.01
C TYR A 199 -3.55 -13.02 18.60
N ILE A 200 -4.26 -12.15 17.93
CA ILE A 200 -3.78 -10.83 17.49
C ILE A 200 -4.52 -9.77 18.31
N VAL A 201 -3.77 -8.90 18.98
CA VAL A 201 -4.30 -7.80 19.78
C VAL A 201 -3.71 -6.47 19.34
N GLU A 202 -4.45 -5.39 19.48
CA GLU A 202 -3.98 -4.04 19.18
C GLU A 202 -3.24 -3.40 20.34
N ASN A 203 -3.62 -3.74 21.56
CA ASN A 203 -3.11 -3.10 22.76
C ASN A 203 -1.92 -3.85 23.36
N GLU A 204 -0.81 -3.14 23.56
CA GLU A 204 0.44 -3.68 24.10
C GLU A 204 0.32 -4.16 25.56
N MET A 205 -0.53 -3.52 26.35
CA MET A 205 -0.76 -3.95 27.74
C MET A 205 -1.55 -5.25 27.78
N VAL A 206 -2.51 -5.43 26.87
CA VAL A 206 -3.23 -6.71 26.71
C VAL A 206 -2.27 -7.79 26.24
N PHE A 207 -1.41 -7.51 25.28
CA PHE A 207 -0.38 -8.44 24.83
C PHE A 207 0.53 -8.87 25.99
N SER A 208 1.04 -7.92 26.76
CA SER A 208 1.89 -8.20 27.94
C SER A 208 1.16 -9.04 29.00
N TYR A 209 -0.12 -8.74 29.25
CA TYR A 209 -0.94 -9.53 30.17
C TYR A 209 -1.15 -10.96 29.69
N LEU A 210 -1.48 -11.13 28.42
CA LEU A 210 -1.71 -12.47 27.82
C LEU A 210 -0.45 -13.31 27.81
N MET A 211 0.71 -12.75 27.52
CA MET A 211 1.99 -13.48 27.61
C MET A 211 2.19 -14.12 28.98
N LYS A 212 1.97 -13.35 30.04
CA LYS A 212 2.09 -13.85 31.43
C LYS A 212 1.01 -14.87 31.78
N SER A 213 -0.25 -14.60 31.40
CA SER A 213 -1.40 -15.44 31.74
C SER A 213 -1.41 -16.78 30.99
N LEU A 214 -0.77 -16.83 29.83
CA LEU A 214 -0.74 -17.98 28.93
C LEU A 214 0.66 -18.63 28.83
N GLU A 215 1.61 -18.24 29.68
CA GLU A 215 3.01 -18.68 29.62
C GLU A 215 3.19 -20.20 29.55
N GLN A 216 2.32 -20.95 30.23
CA GLN A 216 2.38 -22.42 30.21
C GLN A 216 1.59 -23.07 29.08
N ARG A 217 0.94 -22.29 28.21
CA ARG A 217 0.15 -22.78 27.09
C ARG A 217 0.92 -22.64 25.77
N ASN A 218 0.68 -23.58 24.88
CA ASN A 218 1.21 -23.50 23.52
C ASN A 218 0.34 -22.53 22.70
N VAL A 219 0.67 -21.25 22.76
CA VAL A 219 -0.05 -20.20 22.04
C VAL A 219 0.91 -19.28 21.29
N THR A 220 0.43 -18.71 20.24
CA THR A 220 1.10 -17.62 19.51
C THR A 220 0.32 -16.34 19.72
N LEU A 221 1.03 -15.26 20.05
CA LEU A 221 0.45 -13.93 20.22
C LEU A 221 1.13 -12.96 19.28
N LEU A 222 0.34 -12.05 18.70
CA LEU A 222 0.81 -10.89 17.95
C LEU A 222 0.24 -9.62 18.56
N CYS A 223 1.02 -8.52 18.55
CA CYS A 223 0.51 -7.21 18.88
C CYS A 223 0.85 -6.21 17.76
N THR A 224 -0.17 -5.51 17.29
CA THR A 224 -0.05 -4.54 16.20
C THR A 224 0.25 -3.12 16.67
N SER A 225 0.18 -2.88 18.00
CA SER A 225 0.38 -1.56 18.62
C SER A 225 -0.52 -0.49 17.97
N GLY A 226 -1.82 -0.76 17.94
CA GLY A 226 -2.86 -0.04 17.23
C GLY A 226 -3.31 -0.75 15.96
N GLN A 227 -3.73 0.00 14.96
CA GLN A 227 -4.25 -0.57 13.72
C GLN A 227 -3.21 -1.43 12.98
N LEU A 228 -3.69 -2.39 12.19
CA LEU A 228 -2.87 -3.26 11.35
C LEU A 228 -1.99 -2.44 10.39
N ARG A 229 -0.66 -2.56 10.53
CA ARG A 229 0.32 -1.97 9.64
C ARG A 229 0.91 -3.01 8.70
N SER A 230 1.76 -2.59 7.77
CA SER A 230 2.34 -3.43 6.71
C SER A 230 2.98 -4.72 7.22
N ALA A 231 3.74 -4.68 8.32
CA ALA A 231 4.37 -5.87 8.90
C ALA A 231 3.34 -6.92 9.36
N ALA A 232 2.27 -6.48 10.04
CA ALA A 232 1.20 -7.38 10.46
C ALA A 232 0.41 -7.92 9.26
N VAL A 233 0.10 -7.06 8.27
CA VAL A 233 -0.59 -7.45 7.03
C VAL A 233 0.22 -8.50 6.26
N LYS A 234 1.56 -8.35 6.19
CA LYS A 234 2.44 -9.31 5.51
C LYS A 234 2.46 -10.69 6.18
N LEU A 235 2.30 -10.76 7.50
CA LEU A 235 2.26 -12.03 8.24
C LEU A 235 0.95 -12.80 8.06
N LEU A 236 -0.18 -12.13 7.84
CA LEU A 236 -1.50 -12.77 7.83
C LEU A 236 -1.64 -13.94 6.84
N PRO A 237 -1.26 -13.83 5.56
CA PRO A 237 -1.33 -14.94 4.62
C PRO A 237 -0.56 -16.17 5.10
N PHE A 238 0.67 -15.98 5.60
CA PHE A 238 1.51 -17.07 6.09
C PHE A 238 0.95 -17.74 7.35
N LEU A 239 0.28 -16.97 8.21
CA LEU A 239 -0.42 -17.53 9.37
C LEU A 239 -1.61 -18.38 8.96
N LEU A 240 -2.38 -17.94 7.95
CA LEU A 240 -3.48 -18.73 7.38
C LEU A 240 -2.96 -20.00 6.72
N ASP A 241 -1.90 -19.90 5.92
CA ASP A 241 -1.28 -21.05 5.24
C ASP A 241 -0.69 -22.07 6.23
N SER A 242 -0.31 -21.64 7.45
CA SER A 242 0.13 -22.55 8.51
C SER A 242 -0.99 -23.42 9.08
N GLY A 243 -2.24 -23.16 8.73
CA GLY A 243 -3.42 -23.87 9.25
C GLY A 243 -3.85 -23.43 10.65
N ALA A 244 -3.33 -22.33 11.17
CA ALA A 244 -3.70 -21.82 12.48
C ALA A 244 -5.06 -21.10 12.46
N GLU A 245 -5.81 -21.24 13.56
CA GLU A 245 -7.01 -20.45 13.82
C GLU A 245 -6.61 -19.06 14.33
N ILE A 246 -7.03 -18.01 13.63
CA ILE A 246 -6.70 -16.63 13.97
C ILE A 246 -7.85 -15.98 14.72
N TYR A 247 -7.54 -15.43 15.90
CA TYR A 247 -8.46 -14.63 16.71
C TYR A 247 -7.92 -13.21 16.80
N TYR A 248 -8.72 -12.25 16.34
CA TYR A 248 -8.37 -10.82 16.40
C TYR A 248 -9.21 -10.10 17.47
N SER A 249 -8.54 -9.30 18.29
CA SER A 249 -9.19 -8.45 19.29
C SER A 249 -8.62 -7.03 19.19
N GLY A 250 -9.44 -6.12 18.70
CA GLY A 250 -9.16 -4.69 18.60
C GLY A 250 -10.31 -3.88 19.18
N ASP A 251 -10.10 -2.57 19.33
CA ASP A 251 -11.16 -1.65 19.71
C ASP A 251 -12.17 -1.54 18.54
N ILE A 252 -13.45 -1.58 18.87
CA ILE A 252 -14.52 -1.33 17.90
C ILE A 252 -14.78 0.17 17.92
N ASP A 253 -13.94 0.91 17.20
CA ASP A 253 -14.19 2.32 16.95
C ASP A 253 -15.19 2.43 15.80
N ALA A 254 -16.28 3.15 16.04
CA ALA A 254 -17.21 3.55 15.01
C ALA A 254 -16.64 4.81 14.33
N ASP A 255 -15.85 4.63 13.25
CA ASP A 255 -15.48 5.71 12.34
C ASP A 255 -16.60 5.95 11.29
#